data_23489ea120fc1a0480a1c4576a5ef1e1
#
_entry.id   23489ea120fc1a0480a1c4576a5ef1e1
#
_cell.length_a   1.000
_cell.length_b   1.000
_cell.length_c   1.000
_cell.angle_alpha   90.00
_cell.angle_beta   90.00
_cell.angle_gamma   90.00
#
_symmetry.space_group_name_H-M   'P 1'
#
loop_
_entity.id
_entity.type
_entity.pdbx_description
1 polymer ?
#
loop_
_entity_poly.entity_id
_entity_poly.type
_entity_poly.pdbx_seq_one_letter_code
_entity_poly.pdbx_strand_id
1 'polypeptide(L)'
;MQGLDYWIIGLYFAIIFGIAAWVTWQQKGKETDSSSYFLGGRNLGWFAIGASLFASNIGSEHLIGLSGAGARGAFPEAQFEILAALILLLLGWVFVPFYIRSGVYTMPEFLEKRYNSGARTYLSLISIISYVLTKISFTIFAGALVFEVLLGIPFWTGAIITVIATGVYTVFGGLKAVIYTDMIQSIIFILGGLAATYFGLEAIGGWDNVLSAIDQNAENADTFMSLWRNENYPWTGVLLGAPILGVWYWCTDQFIVQRVLSAKNIETARRGTLXXXXXX
;
A
#
# COMPACT_ATOMS: atom_id res chain seq x y z
N MET A 1 -23.58 3.17 -13.55
CA MET A 1 -22.38 3.58 -14.33
C MET A 1 -22.77 3.84 -15.77
N GLN A 2 -22.13 4.81 -16.41
CA GLN A 2 -22.37 5.14 -17.80
C GLN A 2 -21.37 4.42 -18.71
N GLY A 3 -21.63 4.43 -20.02
CA GLY A 3 -20.74 3.77 -20.98
C GLY A 3 -19.30 4.28 -20.90
N LEU A 4 -19.13 5.56 -20.61
CA LEU A 4 -17.81 6.18 -20.48
C LEU A 4 -17.01 5.54 -19.34
N ASP A 5 -17.66 5.19 -18.23
CA ASP A 5 -16.97 4.57 -17.08
C ASP A 5 -16.33 3.24 -17.46
N TYR A 6 -17.04 2.41 -18.23
CA TYR A 6 -16.52 1.12 -18.68
C TYR A 6 -15.32 1.29 -19.63
N TRP A 7 -15.36 2.33 -20.49
CA TRP A 7 -14.23 2.63 -21.36
C TRP A 7 -12.99 3.06 -20.58
N ILE A 8 -13.17 3.90 -19.55
CA ILE A 8 -12.07 4.37 -18.71
C ILE A 8 -11.45 3.19 -17.95
N ILE A 9 -12.29 2.31 -17.38
CA ILE A 9 -11.82 1.11 -16.67
C ILE A 9 -11.08 0.18 -17.62
N GLY A 10 -11.64 -0.05 -18.82
CA GLY A 10 -10.99 -0.88 -19.82
C GLY A 10 -9.64 -0.32 -20.25
N LEU A 11 -9.57 0.98 -20.47
CA LEU A 11 -8.32 1.66 -20.83
C LEU A 11 -7.27 1.53 -19.70
N TYR A 12 -7.70 1.71 -18.45
CA TYR A 12 -6.82 1.55 -17.28
C TYR A 12 -6.19 0.16 -17.27
N PHE A 13 -7.01 -0.90 -17.39
CA PHE A 13 -6.48 -2.26 -17.38
C PHE A 13 -5.57 -2.53 -18.59
N ALA A 14 -5.93 -2.00 -19.75
CA ALA A 14 -5.08 -2.13 -20.94
C ALA A 14 -3.70 -1.49 -20.73
N ILE A 15 -3.66 -0.31 -20.11
CA ILE A 15 -2.39 0.37 -19.77
C ILE A 15 -1.57 -0.47 -18.78
N ILE A 16 -2.19 -0.94 -17.70
CA ILE A 16 -1.48 -1.71 -16.67
C ILE A 16 -0.92 -3.01 -17.24
N PHE A 17 -1.74 -3.78 -17.97
CA PHE A 17 -1.27 -5.03 -18.57
C PHE A 17 -0.25 -4.76 -19.68
N GLY A 18 -0.40 -3.67 -20.44
CA GLY A 18 0.55 -3.26 -21.46
C GLY A 18 1.93 -2.96 -20.87
N ILE A 19 1.97 -2.23 -19.75
CA ILE A 19 3.22 -1.92 -19.05
C ILE A 19 3.85 -3.21 -18.51
N ALA A 20 3.05 -4.09 -17.90
CA ALA A 20 3.55 -5.34 -17.37
C ALA A 20 4.14 -6.22 -18.49
N ALA A 21 3.43 -6.31 -19.64
CA ALA A 21 3.89 -7.06 -20.79
C ALA A 21 5.18 -6.47 -21.38
N TRP A 22 5.24 -5.13 -21.48
CA TRP A 22 6.42 -4.43 -21.99
C TRP A 22 7.65 -4.69 -21.12
N VAL A 23 7.49 -4.59 -19.80
CA VAL A 23 8.59 -4.85 -18.84
C VAL A 23 9.03 -6.31 -18.95
N THR A 24 8.08 -7.25 -19.00
CA THR A 24 8.39 -8.67 -19.14
C THR A 24 9.13 -8.95 -20.45
N TRP A 25 8.69 -8.32 -21.54
CA TRP A 25 9.32 -8.49 -22.84
C TRP A 25 10.77 -7.94 -22.84
N GLN A 26 10.98 -6.79 -22.19
CA GLN A 26 12.34 -6.22 -22.07
C GLN A 26 13.29 -7.13 -21.29
N GLN A 27 12.76 -7.98 -20.42
CA GLN A 27 13.56 -8.92 -19.63
C GLN A 27 13.79 -10.24 -20.36
N LYS A 28 13.08 -10.47 -21.46
CA LYS A 28 13.18 -11.72 -22.22
C LYS A 28 14.59 -11.88 -22.80
N GLY A 29 15.18 -13.05 -22.58
CA GLY A 29 16.54 -13.32 -23.06
C GLY A 29 17.64 -12.89 -22.12
N LYS A 30 17.34 -12.21 -21.02
CA LYS A 30 18.33 -11.87 -19.98
C LYS A 30 18.30 -12.96 -18.92
N GLU A 31 19.46 -13.26 -18.36
CA GLU A 31 19.51 -14.22 -17.24
C GLU A 31 18.68 -13.67 -16.08
N THR A 32 17.71 -14.46 -15.64
CA THR A 32 16.84 -14.09 -14.54
C THR A 32 17.42 -14.66 -13.24
N ASP A 33 18.29 -13.91 -12.61
CA ASP A 33 18.80 -14.28 -11.31
C ASP A 33 17.86 -13.78 -10.19
N SER A 34 18.14 -14.18 -8.96
CA SER A 34 17.34 -13.80 -7.79
C SER A 34 17.26 -12.29 -7.62
N SER A 35 18.36 -11.57 -7.86
CA SER A 35 18.37 -10.11 -7.74
C SER A 35 17.45 -9.46 -8.78
N SER A 36 17.48 -9.97 -10.01
CA SER A 36 16.65 -9.44 -11.09
C SER A 36 15.16 -9.65 -10.80
N TYR A 37 14.80 -10.86 -10.36
CA TYR A 37 13.39 -11.22 -10.14
C TYR A 37 12.82 -10.57 -8.88
N PHE A 38 13.53 -10.68 -7.74
CA PHE A 38 12.98 -10.25 -6.45
C PHE A 38 13.25 -8.79 -6.13
N LEU A 39 14.28 -8.17 -6.74
CA LEU A 39 14.68 -6.79 -6.41
C LEU A 39 14.76 -5.89 -7.65
N GLY A 40 14.26 -6.35 -8.80
CA GLY A 40 14.34 -5.56 -10.03
C GLY A 40 15.76 -5.21 -10.47
N GLY A 41 16.74 -6.06 -10.07
CA GLY A 41 18.15 -5.82 -10.38
C GLY A 41 18.82 -4.77 -9.51
N ARG A 42 18.17 -4.31 -8.44
CA ARG A 42 18.67 -3.26 -7.53
C ARG A 42 19.06 -1.97 -8.28
N ASN A 43 18.23 -1.57 -9.25
CA ASN A 43 18.55 -0.41 -10.08
C ASN A 43 17.39 0.56 -10.23
N LEU A 44 16.45 0.53 -9.27
CA LEU A 44 15.27 1.38 -9.35
C LEU A 44 15.52 2.75 -8.72
N GLY A 45 14.92 3.77 -9.31
CA GLY A 45 15.04 5.15 -8.86
C GLY A 45 14.12 5.48 -7.69
N TRP A 46 14.40 6.58 -7.03
CA TRP A 46 13.68 6.98 -5.82
C TRP A 46 12.18 7.16 -6.05
N PHE A 47 11.79 7.69 -7.20
CA PHE A 47 10.36 7.93 -7.49
C PHE A 47 9.62 6.59 -7.63
N ALA A 48 10.22 5.64 -8.36
CA ALA A 48 9.62 4.32 -8.53
C ALA A 48 9.44 3.60 -7.17
N ILE A 49 10.46 3.72 -6.29
CA ILE A 49 10.39 3.12 -4.96
C ILE A 49 9.31 3.79 -4.12
N GLY A 50 9.28 5.12 -4.08
CA GLY A 50 8.29 5.85 -3.30
C GLY A 50 6.86 5.60 -3.79
N ALA A 51 6.66 5.62 -5.10
CA ALA A 51 5.35 5.36 -5.69
C ALA A 51 4.89 3.91 -5.41
N SER A 52 5.83 2.95 -5.49
CA SER A 52 5.49 1.57 -5.19
C SER A 52 5.20 1.34 -3.71
N LEU A 53 5.95 2.00 -2.82
CA LEU A 53 5.64 1.95 -1.38
C LEU A 53 4.23 2.49 -1.11
N PHE A 54 3.88 3.61 -1.75
CA PHE A 54 2.55 4.19 -1.62
C PHE A 54 1.48 3.25 -2.17
N ALA A 55 1.61 2.80 -3.42
CA ALA A 55 0.60 1.96 -4.08
C ALA A 55 0.45 0.59 -3.41
N SER A 56 1.52 0.10 -2.77
CA SER A 56 1.47 -1.19 -2.07
C SER A 56 0.80 -1.08 -0.71
N ASN A 57 0.81 0.12 -0.13
CA ASN A 57 0.21 0.35 1.18
C ASN A 57 -1.27 0.78 1.06
N ILE A 58 -1.55 1.67 0.11
CA ILE A 58 -2.88 2.28 -0.03
C ILE A 58 -3.69 1.47 -1.05
N GLY A 59 -4.82 0.98 -0.63
CA GLY A 59 -5.71 0.18 -1.49
C GLY A 59 -7.18 0.46 -1.21
N SER A 60 -8.05 -0.39 -1.76
CA SER A 60 -9.50 -0.29 -1.54
C SER A 60 -9.85 -0.33 -0.05
N GLU A 61 -9.07 -1.05 0.73
CA GLU A 61 -9.25 -1.12 2.19
C GLU A 61 -9.10 0.25 2.85
N HIS A 62 -8.25 1.10 2.32
CA HIS A 62 -8.10 2.47 2.84
C HIS A 62 -9.28 3.34 2.43
N LEU A 63 -9.66 3.30 1.14
CA LEU A 63 -10.80 4.12 0.68
C LEU A 63 -12.09 3.72 1.39
N ILE A 64 -12.39 2.42 1.48
CA ILE A 64 -13.61 1.94 2.11
C ILE A 64 -13.49 2.00 3.64
N GLY A 65 -12.37 1.52 4.18
CA GLY A 65 -12.16 1.41 5.61
C GLY A 65 -12.07 2.77 6.30
N LEU A 66 -11.14 3.63 5.85
CA LEU A 66 -10.94 4.93 6.49
C LEU A 66 -12.12 5.88 6.28
N SER A 67 -12.72 5.89 5.08
CA SER A 67 -13.89 6.74 4.87
C SER A 67 -15.08 6.23 5.67
N GLY A 68 -15.25 4.91 5.77
CA GLY A 68 -16.27 4.32 6.62
C GLY A 68 -16.05 4.58 8.10
N ALA A 69 -14.80 4.53 8.55
CA ALA A 69 -14.45 4.87 9.94
C ALA A 69 -14.74 6.34 10.22
N GLY A 70 -14.33 7.23 9.30
CA GLY A 70 -14.62 8.66 9.43
C GLY A 70 -16.11 8.94 9.54
N ALA A 71 -16.91 8.27 8.72
CA ALA A 71 -18.36 8.45 8.73
C ALA A 71 -19.00 7.96 10.04
N ARG A 72 -18.39 7.00 10.73
CA ARG A 72 -18.90 6.47 12.00
C ARG A 72 -18.33 7.17 13.23
N GLY A 73 -17.61 8.27 13.04
CA GLY A 73 -17.04 9.01 14.16
C GLY A 73 -15.66 8.56 14.61
N ALA A 74 -14.99 7.73 13.85
CA ALA A 74 -13.64 7.28 14.15
C ALA A 74 -12.59 8.07 13.35
N PHE A 75 -12.79 9.39 13.21
CA PHE A 75 -11.84 10.27 12.53
C PHE A 75 -10.42 10.14 13.08
N PRO A 76 -10.21 9.94 14.40
CA PRO A 76 -8.85 9.78 14.93
C PRO A 76 -8.07 8.59 14.39
N GLU A 77 -8.68 7.66 13.66
CA GLU A 77 -7.91 6.59 12.98
C GLU A 77 -6.85 7.18 12.05
N ALA A 78 -7.04 8.40 11.55
CA ALA A 78 -6.03 9.10 10.75
C ALA A 78 -4.68 9.25 11.47
N GLN A 79 -4.66 9.19 12.82
CA GLN A 79 -3.41 9.25 13.58
C GLN A 79 -2.41 8.15 13.17
N PHE A 80 -2.92 6.96 12.82
CA PHE A 80 -2.04 5.85 12.43
C PHE A 80 -1.31 6.14 11.12
N GLU A 81 -1.99 6.80 10.19
CA GLU A 81 -1.37 7.20 8.92
C GLU A 81 -0.37 8.35 9.12
N ILE A 82 -0.70 9.31 9.98
CA ILE A 82 0.21 10.42 10.31
C ILE A 82 1.47 9.87 10.99
N LEU A 83 1.31 8.93 11.92
CA LEU A 83 2.45 8.30 12.62
C LEU A 83 3.35 7.53 11.67
N ALA A 84 2.80 6.98 10.59
CA ALA A 84 3.59 6.26 9.59
C ALA A 84 4.72 7.13 9.02
N ALA A 85 4.53 8.44 8.92
CA ALA A 85 5.57 9.35 8.44
C ALA A 85 6.84 9.28 9.30
N LEU A 86 6.68 9.24 10.62
CA LEU A 86 7.81 9.13 11.55
C LEU A 86 8.50 7.78 11.45
N ILE A 87 7.71 6.71 11.26
CA ILE A 87 8.25 5.36 11.15
C ILE A 87 8.98 5.18 9.81
N LEU A 88 8.52 5.84 8.75
CA LEU A 88 9.23 5.83 7.47
C LEU A 88 10.60 6.52 7.57
N LEU A 89 10.73 7.56 8.41
CA LEU A 89 12.04 8.14 8.68
C LEU A 89 12.93 7.12 9.38
N LEU A 90 12.38 6.38 10.34
CA LEU A 90 13.12 5.31 11.02
C LEU A 90 13.57 4.24 10.00
N LEU A 91 12.67 3.85 9.08
CA LEU A 91 13.03 2.91 8.01
C LEU A 91 14.21 3.44 7.19
N GLY A 92 14.13 4.67 6.70
CA GLY A 92 15.13 5.24 5.79
C GLY A 92 16.49 5.47 6.43
N TRP A 93 16.51 5.86 7.71
CA TRP A 93 17.77 6.28 8.36
C TRP A 93 18.39 5.22 9.25
N VAL A 94 17.59 4.29 9.77
CA VAL A 94 18.11 3.24 10.66
C VAL A 94 18.14 1.90 9.92
N PHE A 95 17.01 1.44 9.41
CA PHE A 95 16.90 0.07 8.86
C PHE A 95 17.49 -0.09 7.48
N VAL A 96 17.25 0.86 6.56
CA VAL A 96 17.73 0.76 5.17
C VAL A 96 19.25 0.60 5.08
N PRO A 97 20.07 1.38 5.81
CA PRO A 97 21.52 1.16 5.75
C PRO A 97 21.94 -0.25 6.13
N PHE A 98 21.30 -0.84 7.14
CA PHE A 98 21.57 -2.23 7.54
C PHE A 98 21.24 -3.21 6.43
N TYR A 99 20.06 -3.08 5.86
CA TYR A 99 19.57 -4.03 4.86
C TYR A 99 20.39 -3.97 3.57
N ILE A 100 20.66 -2.77 3.07
CA ILE A 100 21.41 -2.61 1.81
C ILE A 100 22.85 -3.08 1.97
N ARG A 101 23.49 -2.77 3.12
CA ARG A 101 24.85 -3.21 3.38
C ARG A 101 24.96 -4.72 3.57
N SER A 102 23.92 -5.36 4.11
CA SER A 102 23.92 -6.82 4.30
C SER A 102 23.77 -7.59 2.99
N GLY A 103 23.30 -6.94 1.92
CA GLY A 103 23.18 -7.54 0.60
C GLY A 103 22.08 -8.60 0.47
N VAL A 104 21.14 -8.65 1.42
CA VAL A 104 20.08 -9.66 1.41
C VAL A 104 19.02 -9.35 0.34
N TYR A 105 18.30 -10.38 -0.10
CA TYR A 105 17.18 -10.27 -1.02
C TYR A 105 15.84 -10.22 -0.29
N THR A 106 15.78 -10.84 0.89
CA THR A 106 14.52 -10.99 1.63
C THR A 106 14.77 -10.86 3.14
N MET A 107 13.72 -10.54 3.89
CA MET A 107 13.80 -10.48 5.35
C MET A 107 14.07 -11.85 5.99
N PRO A 108 13.47 -12.96 5.51
CA PRO A 108 13.88 -14.26 6.02
C PRO A 108 15.38 -14.55 5.85
N GLU A 109 15.96 -14.16 4.72
CA GLU A 109 17.41 -14.31 4.49
C GLU A 109 18.22 -13.45 5.47
N PHE A 110 17.74 -12.25 5.79
CA PHE A 110 18.39 -11.40 6.80
C PHE A 110 18.43 -12.12 8.16
N LEU A 111 17.31 -12.75 8.54
CA LEU A 111 17.27 -13.52 9.80
C LEU A 111 18.19 -14.72 9.78
N GLU A 112 18.34 -15.38 8.63
CA GLU A 112 19.28 -16.50 8.50
C GLU A 112 20.71 -16.04 8.77
N LYS A 113 21.11 -14.91 8.19
CA LYS A 113 22.45 -14.36 8.39
C LYS A 113 22.68 -13.90 9.83
N ARG A 114 21.64 -13.43 10.50
CA ARG A 114 21.73 -12.90 11.87
C ARG A 114 21.65 -14.01 12.91
N TYR A 115 20.89 -15.07 12.65
CA TYR A 115 20.62 -16.16 13.60
C TYR A 115 20.98 -17.53 12.98
N ASN A 116 20.03 -18.16 12.29
CA ASN A 116 20.23 -19.47 11.68
C ASN A 116 19.12 -19.79 10.65
N SER A 117 19.26 -20.94 9.98
CA SER A 117 18.29 -21.36 8.95
C SER A 117 16.90 -21.67 9.53
N GLY A 118 16.82 -22.06 10.79
CA GLY A 118 15.52 -22.27 11.46
C GLY A 118 14.73 -20.98 11.55
N ALA A 119 15.39 -19.87 11.90
CA ALA A 119 14.74 -18.55 11.95
C ALA A 119 14.25 -18.12 10.57
N ARG A 120 15.03 -18.38 9.51
CA ARG A 120 14.61 -18.12 8.13
C ARG A 120 13.37 -18.90 7.76
N THR A 121 13.38 -20.22 8.03
CA THR A 121 12.26 -21.10 7.69
C THR A 121 10.98 -20.68 8.44
N TYR A 122 11.11 -20.41 9.74
CA TYR A 122 9.98 -19.98 10.57
C TYR A 122 9.36 -18.69 10.02
N LEU A 123 10.18 -17.66 9.78
CA LEU A 123 9.66 -16.38 9.27
C LEU A 123 9.03 -16.54 7.88
N SER A 124 9.65 -17.34 7.00
CA SER A 124 9.11 -17.59 5.66
C SER A 124 7.72 -18.22 5.72
N LEU A 125 7.59 -19.30 6.51
CA LEU A 125 6.32 -20.01 6.61
C LEU A 125 5.22 -19.14 7.23
N ILE A 126 5.54 -18.48 8.35
CA ILE A 126 4.54 -17.66 9.05
C ILE A 126 4.10 -16.47 8.16
N SER A 127 5.06 -15.86 7.43
CA SER A 127 4.76 -14.74 6.53
C SER A 127 3.85 -15.18 5.38
N ILE A 128 4.16 -16.30 4.73
CA ILE A 128 3.33 -16.79 3.62
C ILE A 128 1.91 -17.07 4.10
N ILE A 129 1.78 -17.79 5.21
CA ILE A 129 0.46 -18.13 5.77
C ILE A 129 -0.30 -16.84 6.14
N SER A 130 0.37 -15.92 6.84
CA SER A 130 -0.25 -14.64 7.23
C SER A 130 -0.68 -13.83 6.01
N TYR A 131 0.18 -13.68 5.01
CA TYR A 131 -0.15 -12.88 3.83
C TYR A 131 -1.37 -13.46 3.10
N VAL A 132 -1.43 -14.78 2.94
CA VAL A 132 -2.56 -15.43 2.27
C VAL A 132 -3.85 -15.23 3.07
N LEU A 133 -3.81 -15.48 4.37
CA LEU A 133 -5.01 -15.45 5.22
C LEU A 133 -5.46 -14.03 5.58
N THR A 134 -4.57 -13.05 5.54
CA THR A 134 -4.93 -11.68 5.92
C THR A 134 -4.85 -10.71 4.72
N LYS A 135 -3.65 -10.30 4.32
CA LYS A 135 -3.49 -9.25 3.31
C LYS A 135 -4.16 -9.59 1.98
N ILE A 136 -3.84 -10.75 1.42
CA ILE A 136 -4.35 -11.14 0.10
C ILE A 136 -5.87 -11.32 0.17
N SER A 137 -6.35 -12.07 1.15
CA SER A 137 -7.79 -12.34 1.30
C SER A 137 -8.57 -11.05 1.50
N PHE A 138 -8.09 -10.16 2.36
CA PHE A 138 -8.79 -8.91 2.64
C PHE A 138 -8.80 -7.98 1.43
N THR A 139 -7.67 -7.86 0.72
CA THR A 139 -7.58 -7.00 -0.47
C THR A 139 -8.49 -7.52 -1.59
N ILE A 140 -8.52 -8.85 -1.79
CA ILE A 140 -9.40 -9.46 -2.80
C ILE A 140 -10.87 -9.25 -2.40
N PHE A 141 -11.19 -9.44 -1.12
CA PHE A 141 -12.55 -9.22 -0.61
C PHE A 141 -13.01 -7.78 -0.89
N ALA A 142 -12.19 -6.79 -0.51
CA ALA A 142 -12.53 -5.38 -0.72
C ALA A 142 -12.68 -5.05 -2.21
N GLY A 143 -11.76 -5.54 -3.04
CA GLY A 143 -11.83 -5.33 -4.49
C GLY A 143 -13.04 -5.96 -5.12
N ALA A 144 -13.36 -7.20 -4.74
CA ALA A 144 -14.53 -7.91 -5.27
C ALA A 144 -15.83 -7.21 -4.87
N LEU A 145 -15.87 -6.66 -3.64
CA LEU A 145 -17.03 -5.90 -3.17
C LEU A 145 -17.22 -4.62 -4.02
N VAL A 146 -16.14 -3.93 -4.34
CA VAL A 146 -16.20 -2.75 -5.21
C VAL A 146 -16.72 -3.14 -6.60
N PHE A 147 -16.24 -4.24 -7.18
CA PHE A 147 -16.71 -4.71 -8.49
C PHE A 147 -18.19 -5.06 -8.44
N GLU A 148 -18.65 -5.68 -7.36
CA GLU A 148 -20.05 -6.04 -7.22
C GLU A 148 -20.95 -4.80 -7.11
N VAL A 149 -20.56 -3.85 -6.25
CA VAL A 149 -21.38 -2.65 -6.01
C VAL A 149 -21.37 -1.69 -7.21
N LEU A 150 -20.21 -1.48 -7.83
CA LEU A 150 -20.09 -0.49 -8.90
C LEU A 150 -20.34 -1.05 -10.29
N LEU A 151 -19.90 -2.28 -10.55
CA LEU A 151 -19.97 -2.87 -11.90
C LEU A 151 -21.04 -3.94 -12.05
N GLY A 152 -21.66 -4.39 -10.94
CA GLY A 152 -22.61 -5.46 -10.97
C GLY A 152 -22.02 -6.84 -11.28
N ILE A 153 -20.69 -6.97 -11.15
CA ILE A 153 -20.01 -8.25 -11.36
C ILE A 153 -20.18 -9.10 -10.10
N PRO A 154 -20.65 -10.36 -10.22
CA PRO A 154 -20.80 -11.18 -9.01
C PRO A 154 -19.51 -11.28 -8.22
N PHE A 155 -19.60 -11.23 -6.90
CA PHE A 155 -18.45 -11.17 -5.98
C PHE A 155 -17.38 -12.21 -6.33
N TRP A 156 -17.76 -13.48 -6.47
CA TRP A 156 -16.80 -14.55 -6.73
C TRP A 156 -16.12 -14.43 -8.10
N THR A 157 -16.87 -13.94 -9.10
CA THR A 157 -16.31 -13.69 -10.43
C THR A 157 -15.24 -12.59 -10.36
N GLY A 158 -15.55 -11.48 -9.68
CA GLY A 158 -14.60 -10.39 -9.50
C GLY A 158 -13.35 -10.84 -8.74
N ALA A 159 -13.53 -11.62 -7.68
CA ALA A 159 -12.42 -12.15 -6.89
C ALA A 159 -11.49 -13.02 -7.73
N ILE A 160 -12.05 -13.96 -8.48
CA ILE A 160 -11.28 -14.90 -9.31
C ILE A 160 -10.52 -14.16 -10.42
N ILE A 161 -11.19 -13.22 -11.10
CA ILE A 161 -10.56 -12.42 -12.15
C ILE A 161 -9.36 -11.64 -11.58
N THR A 162 -9.55 -11.01 -10.40
CA THR A 162 -8.47 -10.24 -9.76
C THR A 162 -7.27 -11.11 -9.44
N VAL A 163 -7.49 -12.30 -8.85
CA VAL A 163 -6.41 -13.21 -8.48
C VAL A 163 -5.64 -13.67 -9.73
N ILE A 164 -6.38 -14.11 -10.76
CA ILE A 164 -5.75 -14.63 -11.98
C ILE A 164 -4.97 -13.51 -12.68
N ALA A 165 -5.59 -12.35 -12.89
CA ALA A 165 -4.98 -11.25 -13.61
C ALA A 165 -3.71 -10.75 -12.91
N THR A 166 -3.79 -10.53 -11.59
CA THR A 166 -2.64 -10.05 -10.82
C THR A 166 -1.55 -11.12 -10.76
N GLY A 167 -1.93 -12.37 -10.55
CA GLY A 167 -0.99 -13.49 -10.49
C GLY A 167 -0.20 -13.64 -11.78
N VAL A 168 -0.87 -13.54 -12.92
CA VAL A 168 -0.22 -13.70 -14.21
C VAL A 168 0.90 -12.65 -14.39
N TYR A 169 0.60 -11.37 -14.27
CA TYR A 169 1.65 -10.38 -14.54
C TYR A 169 2.74 -10.36 -13.46
N THR A 170 2.40 -10.71 -12.22
CA THR A 170 3.38 -10.73 -11.13
C THR A 170 4.36 -11.89 -11.31
N VAL A 171 3.84 -13.08 -11.63
CA VAL A 171 4.69 -14.27 -11.79
C VAL A 171 5.66 -14.10 -12.98
N PHE A 172 5.17 -13.57 -14.09
CA PHE A 172 6.01 -13.41 -15.28
C PHE A 172 6.91 -12.18 -15.24
N GLY A 173 6.48 -11.10 -14.61
CA GLY A 173 7.22 -9.84 -14.62
C GLY A 173 8.10 -9.58 -13.40
N GLY A 174 7.89 -10.31 -12.31
CA GLY A 174 8.64 -10.12 -11.09
C GLY A 174 8.41 -8.75 -10.47
N LEU A 175 9.27 -8.37 -9.52
CA LEU A 175 9.13 -7.08 -8.81
C LEU A 175 9.22 -5.87 -9.74
N LYS A 176 10.02 -5.95 -10.78
CA LYS A 176 10.17 -4.82 -11.71
C LYS A 176 8.85 -4.45 -12.38
N ALA A 177 8.10 -5.44 -12.88
CA ALA A 177 6.79 -5.19 -13.48
C ALA A 177 5.81 -4.61 -12.45
N VAL A 178 5.81 -5.15 -11.23
CA VAL A 178 4.96 -4.65 -10.15
C VAL A 178 5.25 -3.17 -9.87
N ILE A 179 6.51 -2.79 -9.72
CA ILE A 179 6.87 -1.40 -9.39
C ILE A 179 6.49 -0.43 -10.52
N TYR A 180 6.66 -0.82 -11.78
CA TYR A 180 6.27 0.07 -12.88
C TYR A 180 4.76 0.24 -12.97
N THR A 181 3.98 -0.82 -12.72
CA THR A 181 2.51 -0.68 -12.65
C THR A 181 2.10 0.15 -11.43
N ASP A 182 2.76 -0.06 -10.28
CA ASP A 182 2.53 0.73 -9.06
C ASP A 182 2.69 2.23 -9.30
N MET A 183 3.68 2.64 -10.12
CA MET A 183 3.90 4.06 -10.40
C MET A 183 2.68 4.71 -11.04
N ILE A 184 2.07 4.03 -12.00
CA ILE A 184 0.86 4.55 -12.66
C ILE A 184 -0.33 4.51 -11.70
N GLN A 185 -0.46 3.39 -10.98
CA GLN A 185 -1.56 3.21 -10.02
C GLN A 185 -1.52 4.25 -8.91
N SER A 186 -0.33 4.62 -8.43
CA SER A 186 -0.21 5.64 -7.37
C SER A 186 -0.73 7.01 -7.86
N ILE A 187 -0.42 7.39 -9.10
CA ILE A 187 -0.90 8.65 -9.66
C ILE A 187 -2.43 8.63 -9.78
N ILE A 188 -2.97 7.55 -10.34
CA ILE A 188 -4.41 7.40 -10.52
C ILE A 188 -5.12 7.40 -9.16
N PHE A 189 -4.53 6.73 -8.16
CA PHE A 189 -5.12 6.65 -6.82
C PHE A 189 -5.19 8.04 -6.17
N ILE A 190 -4.11 8.82 -6.26
CA ILE A 190 -4.06 10.18 -5.70
C ILE A 190 -5.11 11.07 -6.38
N LEU A 191 -5.12 11.06 -7.72
CA LEU A 191 -6.09 11.87 -8.48
C LEU A 191 -7.53 11.45 -8.18
N GLY A 192 -7.78 10.14 -8.06
CA GLY A 192 -9.09 9.61 -7.71
C GLY A 192 -9.54 10.03 -6.32
N GLY A 193 -8.63 9.98 -5.33
CA GLY A 193 -8.93 10.43 -3.97
C GLY A 193 -9.26 11.91 -3.91
N LEU A 194 -8.46 12.73 -4.62
CA LEU A 194 -8.72 14.17 -4.68
C LEU A 194 -10.07 14.46 -5.35
N ALA A 195 -10.37 13.77 -6.45
CA ALA A 195 -11.63 13.95 -7.15
C ALA A 195 -12.82 13.53 -6.26
N ALA A 196 -12.70 12.38 -5.57
CA ALA A 196 -13.74 11.91 -4.66
C ALA A 196 -14.00 12.92 -3.54
N THR A 197 -12.92 13.47 -2.97
CA THR A 197 -13.03 14.51 -1.93
C THR A 197 -13.70 15.76 -2.47
N TYR A 198 -13.27 16.22 -3.65
CA TYR A 198 -13.84 17.44 -4.26
C TYR A 198 -15.33 17.28 -4.53
N PHE A 199 -15.72 16.20 -5.22
CA PHE A 199 -17.12 15.98 -5.55
C PHE A 199 -17.98 15.68 -4.31
N GLY A 200 -17.40 15.01 -3.31
CA GLY A 200 -18.08 14.77 -2.04
C GLY A 200 -18.38 16.08 -1.31
N LEU A 201 -17.39 16.97 -1.24
CA LEU A 201 -17.60 18.30 -0.61
C LEU A 201 -18.62 19.12 -1.39
N GLU A 202 -18.54 19.09 -2.73
CA GLU A 202 -19.53 19.80 -3.56
C GLU A 202 -20.94 19.27 -3.31
N ALA A 203 -21.10 17.95 -3.22
CA ALA A 203 -22.41 17.32 -3.03
C ALA A 203 -23.05 17.69 -1.69
N ILE A 204 -22.25 17.87 -0.62
CA ILE A 204 -22.77 18.26 0.68
C ILE A 204 -22.90 19.78 0.83
N GLY A 205 -22.33 20.56 -0.11
CA GLY A 205 -22.40 22.01 -0.09
C GLY A 205 -21.26 22.69 0.64
N GLY A 206 -20.12 22.02 0.78
CA GLY A 206 -18.89 22.57 1.31
C GLY A 206 -18.56 22.13 2.74
N TRP A 207 -17.39 22.55 3.19
CA TRP A 207 -16.84 22.13 4.48
C TRP A 207 -17.69 22.56 5.67
N ASP A 208 -18.30 23.75 5.61
CA ASP A 208 -19.14 24.25 6.71
C ASP A 208 -20.36 23.34 6.92
N ASN A 209 -20.89 22.77 5.85
CA ASN A 209 -22.01 21.84 5.96
C ASN A 209 -21.58 20.50 6.56
N VAL A 210 -20.32 20.07 6.29
CA VAL A 210 -19.77 18.87 6.96
C VAL A 210 -19.73 19.12 8.48
N LEU A 211 -19.19 20.28 8.89
CA LEU A 211 -19.10 20.61 10.32
C LEU A 211 -20.48 20.69 10.97
N SER A 212 -21.43 21.31 10.27
CA SER A 212 -22.82 21.41 10.79
C SER A 212 -23.46 20.02 10.91
N ALA A 213 -23.20 19.14 9.98
CA ALA A 213 -23.75 17.77 10.03
C ALA A 213 -23.15 16.99 11.22
N ILE A 214 -21.87 17.20 11.51
CA ILE A 214 -21.22 16.57 12.67
C ILE A 214 -21.87 17.11 13.97
N ASP A 215 -22.01 18.42 14.09
CA ASP A 215 -22.59 19.05 15.28
C ASP A 215 -24.02 18.57 15.55
N GLN A 216 -24.79 18.33 14.48
CA GLN A 216 -26.21 17.95 14.62
C GLN A 216 -26.42 16.45 14.83
N ASN A 217 -25.50 15.62 14.36
CA ASN A 217 -25.76 14.17 14.29
C ASN A 217 -24.80 13.30 15.11
N ALA A 218 -23.61 13.81 15.44
CA ALA A 218 -22.63 13.03 16.19
C ALA A 218 -22.87 13.09 17.70
N GLU A 219 -22.90 11.95 18.35
CA GLU A 219 -23.06 11.86 19.81
C GLU A 219 -21.95 12.60 20.55
N ASN A 220 -20.75 12.62 19.98
CA ASN A 220 -19.56 13.24 20.58
C ASN A 220 -19.00 14.32 19.65
N ALA A 221 -19.85 15.27 19.22
CA ALA A 221 -19.46 16.29 18.25
C ALA A 221 -18.19 17.05 18.68
N ASP A 222 -18.08 17.39 19.97
CA ASP A 222 -16.94 18.15 20.52
C ASP A 222 -15.60 17.43 20.34
N THR A 223 -15.60 16.13 20.30
CA THR A 223 -14.38 15.33 20.19
C THR A 223 -14.29 14.52 18.90
N PHE A 224 -15.29 14.63 18.01
CA PHE A 224 -15.40 13.84 16.78
C PHE A 224 -14.14 13.94 15.94
N MET A 225 -13.64 15.15 15.71
CA MET A 225 -12.45 15.41 14.91
C MET A 225 -11.17 15.57 15.75
N SER A 226 -11.26 15.35 17.05
CA SER A 226 -10.10 15.56 17.93
C SER A 226 -9.15 14.37 17.89
N LEU A 227 -7.91 14.62 17.46
CA LEU A 227 -6.86 13.59 17.48
C LEU A 227 -6.37 13.31 18.91
N TRP A 228 -6.67 14.17 19.88
CA TRP A 228 -6.07 14.08 21.21
C TRP A 228 -7.05 13.67 22.31
N ARG A 229 -8.33 14.00 22.16
CA ARG A 229 -9.34 13.84 23.21
C ARG A 229 -10.38 12.77 22.91
N ASN A 230 -10.05 11.80 22.07
CA ASN A 230 -10.98 10.73 21.74
C ASN A 230 -10.78 9.55 22.70
N GLU A 231 -11.84 9.08 23.33
CA GLU A 231 -11.77 8.00 24.32
C GLU A 231 -11.42 6.63 23.68
N ASN A 232 -11.88 6.42 22.45
CA ASN A 232 -11.62 5.17 21.75
C ASN A 232 -10.20 5.11 21.17
N TYR A 233 -9.58 6.28 20.95
CA TYR A 233 -8.24 6.39 20.38
C TYR A 233 -7.40 7.34 21.24
N PRO A 234 -7.13 6.99 22.49
CA PRO A 234 -6.35 7.88 23.36
C PRO A 234 -4.94 8.08 22.81
N TRP A 235 -4.50 9.34 22.78
CA TRP A 235 -3.20 9.68 22.19
C TRP A 235 -2.03 8.91 22.81
N THR A 236 -2.13 8.55 24.08
CA THR A 236 -1.10 7.77 24.76
C THR A 236 -1.00 6.36 24.17
N GLY A 237 -2.15 5.72 23.91
CA GLY A 237 -2.19 4.41 23.27
C GLY A 237 -1.66 4.45 21.84
N VAL A 238 -2.04 5.49 21.09
CA VAL A 238 -1.56 5.67 19.73
C VAL A 238 -0.06 5.92 19.72
N LEU A 239 0.42 6.86 20.54
CA LEU A 239 1.84 7.26 20.53
C LEU A 239 2.77 6.18 21.06
N LEU A 240 2.33 5.39 22.04
CA LEU A 240 3.19 4.37 22.69
C LEU A 240 2.94 2.96 22.15
N GLY A 241 1.73 2.66 21.75
CA GLY A 241 1.36 1.33 21.27
C GLY A 241 1.49 1.15 19.76
N ALA A 242 0.99 2.10 18.98
CA ALA A 242 0.99 1.97 17.53
C ALA A 242 2.40 1.84 16.92
N PRO A 243 3.46 2.49 17.47
CA PRO A 243 4.80 2.29 16.91
C PRO A 243 5.29 0.84 16.93
N ILE A 244 4.81 0.02 17.85
CA ILE A 244 5.19 -1.40 17.91
C ILE A 244 4.75 -2.09 16.60
N LEU A 245 3.48 -1.92 16.25
CA LEU A 245 2.95 -2.45 15.00
C LEU A 245 3.58 -1.75 13.78
N GLY A 246 3.75 -0.43 13.87
CA GLY A 246 4.30 0.37 12.77
C GLY A 246 5.73 0.00 12.43
N VAL A 247 6.58 -0.24 13.43
CA VAL A 247 7.97 -0.68 13.17
C VAL A 247 7.97 -2.06 12.51
N TRP A 248 7.13 -2.98 13.01
CA TRP A 248 7.01 -4.28 12.35
C TRP A 248 6.61 -4.09 10.89
N TYR A 249 5.54 -3.36 10.63
CA TYR A 249 4.97 -3.23 9.28
C TYR A 249 5.90 -2.50 8.32
N TRP A 250 6.37 -1.30 8.71
CA TRP A 250 7.14 -0.47 7.79
C TRP A 250 8.61 -0.84 7.72
N CYS A 251 9.19 -1.35 8.81
CA CYS A 251 10.64 -1.52 8.88
C CYS A 251 11.12 -2.97 8.76
N THR A 252 10.23 -3.96 8.99
CA THR A 252 10.68 -5.36 9.00
C THR A 252 9.82 -6.28 8.12
N ASP A 253 8.64 -5.87 7.69
CA ASP A 253 7.79 -6.71 6.87
C ASP A 253 8.37 -6.82 5.45
N GLN A 254 8.50 -8.04 4.96
CA GLN A 254 9.03 -8.34 3.63
C GLN A 254 8.31 -7.55 2.54
N PHE A 255 7.00 -7.40 2.65
CA PHE A 255 6.16 -6.73 1.66
C PHE A 255 6.63 -5.30 1.38
N ILE A 256 7.03 -4.59 2.43
CA ILE A 256 7.50 -3.19 2.33
C ILE A 256 9.01 -3.14 2.06
N VAL A 257 9.78 -3.90 2.84
CA VAL A 257 11.26 -3.83 2.80
C VAL A 257 11.79 -4.23 1.42
N GLN A 258 11.13 -5.17 0.73
CA GLN A 258 11.55 -5.61 -0.60
C GLN A 258 11.65 -4.44 -1.59
N ARG A 259 10.77 -3.46 -1.47
CA ARG A 259 10.78 -2.30 -2.36
C ARG A 259 11.99 -1.40 -2.12
N VAL A 260 12.34 -1.15 -0.85
CA VAL A 260 13.54 -0.35 -0.56
C VAL A 260 14.83 -1.09 -0.89
N LEU A 261 14.83 -2.43 -0.79
CA LEU A 261 15.97 -3.25 -1.20
C LEU A 261 16.24 -3.19 -2.70
N SER A 262 15.25 -2.80 -3.51
CA SER A 262 15.40 -2.67 -4.97
C SER A 262 16.09 -1.36 -5.38
N ALA A 263 16.41 -0.48 -4.43
CA ALA A 263 17.08 0.79 -4.69
C ALA A 263 18.54 0.56 -5.12
N LYS A 264 19.01 1.43 -6.01
CA LYS A 264 20.41 1.36 -6.48
C LYS A 264 21.43 1.73 -5.40
N ASN A 265 21.01 2.52 -4.40
CA ASN A 265 21.88 2.88 -3.27
C ASN A 265 21.03 3.40 -2.10
N ILE A 266 21.70 3.63 -0.95
CA ILE A 266 21.05 4.08 0.29
C ILE A 266 20.33 5.42 0.10
N GLU A 267 20.97 6.37 -0.60
CA GLU A 267 20.38 7.69 -0.81
C GLU A 267 19.07 7.58 -1.63
N THR A 268 19.08 6.77 -2.66
CA THR A 268 17.88 6.52 -3.48
C THR A 268 16.77 5.90 -2.64
N ALA A 269 17.11 4.92 -1.78
CA ALA A 269 16.12 4.31 -0.88
C ALA A 269 15.53 5.34 0.08
N ARG A 270 16.37 6.18 0.68
CA ARG A 270 15.92 7.25 1.59
C ARG A 270 14.97 8.24 0.89
N ARG A 271 15.36 8.68 -0.30
CA ARG A 271 14.48 9.57 -1.08
C ARG A 271 13.15 8.90 -1.42
N GLY A 272 13.17 7.61 -1.69
CA GLY A 272 11.97 6.82 -1.91
C GLY A 272 11.06 6.78 -0.68
N THR A 273 11.65 6.58 0.50
CA THR A 273 10.85 6.57 1.75
C THR A 273 10.27 7.95 2.05
N LEU A 274 11.01 9.01 1.74
CA LEU A 274 10.47 10.37 1.86
C LEU A 274 9.31 10.64 0.91
N UNK A 275 9.45 10.12 -0.25
CA UNK A 275 8.41 10.30 -1.21
C UNK A 275 7.16 9.58 -0.81
N UNK A 276 7.39 8.54 -0.05
CA UNK A 276 6.24 7.83 0.43
C UNK A 276 5.59 8.58 1.57
N UNK A 277 6.36 9.31 2.36
CA UNK A 277 5.91 10.12 3.43
C UNK A 277 5.14 11.31 2.94
N UNK A 278 5.50 11.73 1.90
CA UNK A 278 4.84 12.82 1.26
C UNK A 278 3.60 12.46 0.48
N UNK A 279 3.53 11.26 0.09
CA UNK A 279 2.43 10.73 -0.64
C UNK A 279 1.41 10.09 0.20
N UNK A 280 1.87 9.74 1.26
CA UNK A 280 1.02 9.14 2.24
C UNK A 280 0.39 10.11 3.09
#